data_5a72c24da3869053d9d424c7007f9d61
#
_entry.id   5a72c24da3869053d9d424c7007f9d61
#
_cell.length_a   1.000
_cell.length_b   1.000
_cell.length_c   1.000
_cell.angle_alpha   90.00
_cell.angle_beta   90.00
_cell.angle_gamma   90.00
#
_symmetry.space_group_name_H-M   'P 1'
#
loop_
_entity.id
_entity.type
_entity.pdbx_description
1 polymer ?
#
loop_
_entity_poly.entity_id
_entity_poly.type
_entity_poly.pdbx_seq_one_letter_code
_entity_poly.pdbx_strand_id
1 'polypeptide(L)'
;MLKTAGSFTLLCIASLTIMVGTLLAPGLVSISQGLGITDNTVLLITLPSLGAVVFAPLAGKLIDKYGAYKLLVIGLFLYGVAGASAYFLKGPTLVFANRFLLGGITAVVMASCTVLISAWYTGEARLGMIAKQGMAIELGGVIFLFLGGLLASQFWALPFSLYLIAWVFLAMLLLFVPSKNSLASNSDEVSEHLHHKANNGLSLKSVYVISTLAMTIFFTSTVLLPITMNEENFNESQIGQLLAFISLVAVVTAGFMPKITKKLGEPKVLAFAFLAFSLSYICFTQVSTLLLILGAILIGIGFGFSIPLLNHMTVE
;
A
#
# COMPACT_ATOMS: atom_id res chain seq x y z
N MET A 1 25.38 -6.16 7.20
CA MET A 1 24.25 -6.58 6.36
C MET A 1 23.54 -7.77 7.00
N LEU A 2 22.21 -7.82 6.91
CA LEU A 2 21.41 -8.98 7.32
C LEU A 2 21.68 -10.18 6.38
N LYS A 3 21.50 -11.42 6.91
CA LYS A 3 21.43 -12.61 6.07
C LYS A 3 20.20 -12.51 5.15
N THR A 4 20.21 -13.19 4.01
CA THR A 4 19.13 -13.18 3.00
C THR A 4 17.74 -13.43 3.62
N ALA A 5 17.64 -14.36 4.56
CA ALA A 5 16.38 -14.65 5.27
C ALA A 5 15.86 -13.45 6.07
N GLY A 6 16.75 -12.70 6.76
CA GLY A 6 16.33 -11.51 7.50
C GLY A 6 15.88 -10.37 6.57
N SER A 7 16.56 -10.18 5.44
CA SER A 7 16.17 -9.22 4.41
C SER A 7 14.79 -9.56 3.84
N PHE A 8 14.57 -10.83 3.50
CA PHE A 8 13.29 -11.32 3.00
C PHE A 8 12.17 -11.12 4.04
N THR A 9 12.44 -11.39 5.31
CA THR A 9 11.48 -11.14 6.40
C THR A 9 11.04 -9.68 6.46
N LEU A 10 11.98 -8.72 6.38
CA LEU A 10 11.62 -7.30 6.39
C LEU A 10 10.79 -6.91 5.16
N LEU A 11 11.04 -7.50 4.00
CA LEU A 11 10.23 -7.28 2.80
C LEU A 11 8.81 -7.86 2.94
N CYS A 12 8.67 -9.05 3.52
CA CYS A 12 7.36 -9.63 3.83
C CYS A 12 6.58 -8.76 4.83
N ILE A 13 7.24 -8.25 5.87
CA ILE A 13 6.61 -7.33 6.83
C ILE A 13 6.16 -6.04 6.15
N ALA A 14 6.98 -5.49 5.25
CA ALA A 14 6.63 -4.29 4.51
C ALA A 14 5.36 -4.46 3.66
N SER A 15 5.14 -5.64 3.08
CA SER A 15 3.92 -5.90 2.29
C SER A 15 2.62 -5.84 3.12
N LEU A 16 2.67 -6.05 4.44
CA LEU A 16 1.49 -5.92 5.30
C LEU A 16 0.92 -4.50 5.32
N THR A 17 1.72 -3.49 4.99
CA THR A 17 1.27 -2.10 5.05
C THR A 17 0.19 -1.79 4.02
N ILE A 18 0.23 -2.43 2.85
CA ILE A 18 -0.82 -2.26 1.82
C ILE A 18 -2.02 -3.17 2.07
N MET A 19 -1.82 -4.29 2.78
CA MET A 19 -2.86 -5.29 3.05
C MET A 19 -4.10 -4.68 3.71
N VAL A 20 -3.92 -3.69 4.56
CA VAL A 20 -5.00 -3.03 5.32
C VAL A 20 -6.10 -2.45 4.42
N GLY A 21 -5.73 -1.89 3.27
CA GLY A 21 -6.68 -1.34 2.30
C GLY A 21 -7.09 -2.35 1.22
N THR A 22 -6.16 -3.17 0.77
CA THR A 22 -6.37 -4.03 -0.41
C THR A 22 -7.15 -5.31 -0.11
N LEU A 23 -6.94 -5.91 1.06
CA LEU A 23 -7.53 -7.21 1.40
C LEU A 23 -9.06 -7.21 1.39
N LEU A 24 -9.68 -6.13 1.85
CA LEU A 24 -11.13 -6.03 1.98
C LEU A 24 -11.80 -5.41 0.75
N ALA A 25 -11.03 -4.76 -0.12
CA ALA A 25 -11.58 -4.03 -1.26
C ALA A 25 -12.44 -4.89 -2.20
N PRO A 26 -12.04 -6.11 -2.60
CA PRO A 26 -12.86 -6.92 -3.51
C PRO A 26 -14.20 -7.37 -2.92
N GLY A 27 -14.23 -7.64 -1.61
CA GLY A 27 -15.42 -8.07 -0.88
C GLY A 27 -16.12 -6.93 -0.11
N LEU A 28 -15.88 -5.68 -0.48
CA LEU A 28 -16.34 -4.52 0.29
C LEU A 28 -17.84 -4.57 0.61
N VAL A 29 -18.66 -4.95 -0.36
CA VAL A 29 -20.14 -4.99 -0.22
C VAL A 29 -20.55 -6.14 0.72
N SER A 30 -20.11 -7.35 0.46
CA SER A 30 -20.47 -8.53 1.30
C SER A 30 -19.92 -8.43 2.72
N ILE A 31 -18.71 -7.90 2.88
CA ILE A 31 -18.08 -7.67 4.18
C ILE A 31 -18.85 -6.61 4.99
N SER A 32 -19.21 -5.50 4.35
CA SER A 32 -19.98 -4.45 5.03
C SER A 32 -21.33 -4.93 5.53
N GLN A 33 -22.06 -5.69 4.69
CA GLN A 33 -23.32 -6.32 5.07
C GLN A 33 -23.13 -7.30 6.23
N GLY A 34 -22.10 -8.15 6.17
CA GLY A 34 -21.77 -9.10 7.23
C GLY A 34 -21.43 -8.45 8.57
N LEU A 35 -20.85 -7.26 8.56
CA LEU A 35 -20.54 -6.46 9.75
C LEU A 35 -21.71 -5.59 10.22
N GLY A 36 -22.83 -5.55 9.48
CA GLY A 36 -23.99 -4.72 9.79
C GLY A 36 -23.75 -3.24 9.51
N ILE A 37 -23.02 -2.92 8.45
CA ILE A 37 -22.71 -1.57 7.99
C ILE A 37 -23.46 -1.34 6.69
N THR A 38 -24.46 -0.44 6.70
CA THR A 38 -25.29 -0.09 5.53
C THR A 38 -24.78 1.18 4.86
N ASP A 39 -24.29 2.12 5.67
CA ASP A 39 -23.87 3.44 5.20
C ASP A 39 -22.34 3.59 5.28
N ASN A 40 -21.77 4.37 4.36
CA ASN A 40 -20.37 4.72 4.35
C ASN A 40 -19.43 3.49 4.31
N THR A 41 -19.78 2.45 3.59
CA THR A 41 -19.02 1.18 3.47
C THR A 41 -17.56 1.41 3.07
N VAL A 42 -17.31 2.44 2.28
CA VAL A 42 -15.98 2.88 1.83
C VAL A 42 -15.02 3.18 3.01
N LEU A 43 -15.56 3.60 4.16
CA LEU A 43 -14.75 3.84 5.36
C LEU A 43 -14.02 2.59 5.87
N LEU A 44 -14.49 1.38 5.52
CA LEU A 44 -13.80 0.14 5.87
C LEU A 44 -12.37 0.07 5.32
N ILE A 45 -12.14 0.67 4.15
CA ILE A 45 -10.83 0.64 3.48
C ILE A 45 -10.10 1.98 3.55
N THR A 46 -10.79 3.09 3.79
CA THR A 46 -10.17 4.43 3.84
C THR A 46 -9.80 4.89 5.24
N LEU A 47 -10.53 4.50 6.29
CA LEU A 47 -10.20 4.85 7.68
C LEU A 47 -8.82 4.39 8.14
N PRO A 48 -8.29 3.23 7.74
CA PRO A 48 -6.93 2.87 8.08
C PRO A 48 -5.89 3.85 7.55
N SER A 49 -6.09 4.39 6.35
CA SER A 49 -5.17 5.40 5.80
C SER A 49 -5.19 6.68 6.64
N LEU A 50 -6.37 7.12 7.07
CA LEU A 50 -6.50 8.26 8.00
C LEU A 50 -5.83 7.97 9.34
N GLY A 51 -6.04 6.76 9.89
CA GLY A 51 -5.36 6.32 11.10
C GLY A 51 -3.84 6.34 10.95
N ALA A 52 -3.32 5.83 9.83
CA ALA A 52 -1.89 5.85 9.56
C ALA A 52 -1.32 7.28 9.55
N VAL A 53 -1.98 8.23 8.90
CA VAL A 53 -1.55 9.63 8.84
C VAL A 53 -1.56 10.27 10.23
N VAL A 54 -2.62 10.08 11.00
CA VAL A 54 -2.77 10.68 12.35
C VAL A 54 -1.73 10.11 13.32
N PHE A 55 -1.45 8.81 13.28
CA PHE A 55 -0.52 8.16 14.20
C PHE A 55 0.94 8.15 13.71
N ALA A 56 1.25 8.54 12.47
CA ALA A 56 2.61 8.54 11.95
C ALA A 56 3.59 9.39 12.81
N PRO A 57 3.26 10.61 13.25
CA PRO A 57 4.15 11.39 14.12
C PRO A 57 4.37 10.73 15.49
N LEU A 58 3.33 10.05 16.02
CA LEU A 58 3.44 9.30 17.26
C LEU A 58 4.33 8.06 17.09
N ALA A 59 4.20 7.36 15.96
CA ALA A 59 5.04 6.22 15.64
C ALA A 59 6.52 6.59 15.65
N GLY A 60 6.91 7.74 15.06
CA GLY A 60 8.27 8.26 15.11
C GLY A 60 8.77 8.45 16.54
N LYS A 61 8.03 9.19 17.37
CA LYS A 61 8.38 9.42 18.78
C LYS A 61 8.50 8.12 19.60
N LEU A 62 7.64 7.15 19.33
CA LEU A 62 7.71 5.86 20.02
C LEU A 62 8.95 5.07 19.60
N ILE A 63 9.32 5.12 18.31
CA ILE A 63 10.53 4.48 17.78
C ILE A 63 11.78 5.06 18.44
N ASP A 64 11.85 6.38 18.55
CA ASP A 64 12.98 7.06 19.21
C ASP A 64 13.11 6.69 20.69
N LYS A 65 11.96 6.50 21.37
CA LYS A 65 11.93 6.17 22.81
C LYS A 65 12.17 4.70 23.12
N TYR A 66 11.57 3.78 22.35
CA TYR A 66 11.56 2.35 22.68
C TYR A 66 12.38 1.48 21.73
N GLY A 67 12.83 2.04 20.60
CA GLY A 67 13.58 1.36 19.57
C GLY A 67 12.70 0.64 18.54
N ALA A 68 13.12 0.66 17.27
CA ALA A 68 12.36 0.13 16.13
C ALA A 68 12.06 -1.38 16.24
N TYR A 69 13.02 -2.17 16.72
CA TYR A 69 12.82 -3.63 16.81
C TYR A 69 11.69 -4.02 17.77
N LYS A 70 11.70 -3.42 18.97
CA LYS A 70 10.67 -3.67 19.99
C LYS A 70 9.28 -3.26 19.50
N LEU A 71 9.20 -2.09 18.86
CA LEU A 71 7.93 -1.60 18.34
C LEU A 71 7.44 -2.41 17.14
N LEU A 72 8.34 -2.94 16.32
CA LEU A 72 7.96 -3.83 15.24
C LEU A 72 7.35 -5.14 15.77
N VAL A 73 7.95 -5.72 16.81
CA VAL A 73 7.41 -6.93 17.48
C VAL A 73 6.01 -6.68 18.03
N ILE A 74 5.84 -5.60 18.80
CA ILE A 74 4.54 -5.23 19.37
C ILE A 74 3.54 -4.88 18.26
N GLY A 75 3.98 -4.12 17.25
CA GLY A 75 3.15 -3.73 16.12
C GLY A 75 2.63 -4.92 15.33
N LEU A 76 3.47 -5.90 15.02
CA LEU A 76 3.05 -7.12 14.31
C LEU A 76 2.06 -7.96 15.13
N PHE A 77 2.28 -8.07 16.43
CA PHE A 77 1.34 -8.76 17.31
C PHE A 77 -0.03 -8.06 17.30
N LEU A 78 -0.04 -6.76 17.55
CA LEU A 78 -1.27 -5.96 17.57
C LEU A 78 -1.96 -5.90 16.19
N TYR A 79 -1.18 -5.91 15.11
CA TYR A 79 -1.70 -5.94 13.75
C TYR A 79 -2.54 -7.20 13.49
N GLY A 80 -2.03 -8.36 13.87
CA GLY A 80 -2.76 -9.63 13.77
C GLY A 80 -4.02 -9.63 14.63
N VAL A 81 -3.90 -9.18 15.90
CA VAL A 81 -5.04 -9.10 16.82
C VAL A 81 -6.12 -8.15 16.30
N ALA A 82 -5.76 -6.90 15.98
CA ALA A 82 -6.71 -5.88 15.55
C ALA A 82 -7.34 -6.24 14.19
N GLY A 83 -6.54 -6.80 13.26
CA GLY A 83 -7.05 -7.22 11.96
C GLY A 83 -8.04 -8.39 12.07
N ALA A 84 -7.67 -9.43 12.79
CA ALA A 84 -8.53 -10.63 12.95
C ALA A 84 -9.74 -10.37 13.84
N SER A 85 -9.62 -9.55 14.89
CA SER A 85 -10.72 -9.25 15.82
C SER A 85 -11.90 -8.53 15.15
N ALA A 86 -11.68 -7.90 14.01
CA ALA A 86 -12.76 -7.23 13.25
C ALA A 86 -13.90 -8.20 12.87
N TYR A 87 -13.62 -9.49 12.73
CA TYR A 87 -14.64 -10.53 12.54
C TYR A 87 -15.72 -10.52 13.63
N PHE A 88 -15.34 -10.28 14.88
CA PHE A 88 -16.23 -10.31 16.02
C PHE A 88 -16.98 -9.01 16.27
N LEU A 89 -16.60 -7.95 15.56
CA LEU A 89 -17.19 -6.62 15.72
C LEU A 89 -18.46 -6.49 14.86
N LYS A 90 -19.46 -5.83 15.40
CA LYS A 90 -20.71 -5.52 14.73
C LYS A 90 -21.03 -4.04 14.86
N GLY A 91 -21.60 -3.49 13.79
CA GLY A 91 -22.03 -2.09 13.72
C GLY A 91 -20.91 -1.10 13.40
N PRO A 92 -21.27 0.07 12.87
CA PRO A 92 -20.31 1.02 12.27
C PRO A 92 -19.28 1.55 13.28
N THR A 93 -19.72 1.92 14.48
CA THR A 93 -18.85 2.60 15.47
C THR A 93 -17.64 1.74 15.86
N LEU A 94 -17.88 0.49 16.27
CA LEU A 94 -16.80 -0.39 16.72
C LEU A 94 -15.89 -0.80 15.55
N VAL A 95 -16.48 -1.09 14.40
CA VAL A 95 -15.73 -1.49 13.22
C VAL A 95 -14.88 -0.34 12.72
N PHE A 96 -15.41 0.87 12.61
CA PHE A 96 -14.66 2.04 12.16
C PHE A 96 -13.56 2.44 13.13
N ALA A 97 -13.81 2.37 14.44
CA ALA A 97 -12.77 2.57 15.45
C ALA A 97 -11.63 1.55 15.31
N ASN A 98 -11.96 0.27 15.14
CA ASN A 98 -10.97 -0.78 14.88
C ASN A 98 -10.17 -0.52 13.62
N ARG A 99 -10.81 -0.12 12.50
CA ARG A 99 -10.12 0.20 11.25
C ARG A 99 -9.15 1.38 11.41
N PHE A 100 -9.58 2.43 12.10
CA PHE A 100 -8.74 3.59 12.39
C PHE A 100 -7.51 3.21 13.24
N LEU A 101 -7.71 2.43 14.31
CA LEU A 101 -6.62 1.93 15.16
C LEU A 101 -5.66 1.01 14.40
N LEU A 102 -6.19 0.12 13.54
CA LEU A 102 -5.37 -0.75 12.70
C LEU A 102 -4.47 0.09 11.77
N GLY A 103 -4.96 1.21 11.27
CA GLY A 103 -4.16 2.16 10.50
C GLY A 103 -2.99 2.73 11.31
N GLY A 104 -3.25 3.11 12.57
CA GLY A 104 -2.19 3.56 13.48
C GLY A 104 -1.13 2.48 13.75
N ILE A 105 -1.56 1.24 13.97
CA ILE A 105 -0.66 0.09 14.13
C ILE A 105 0.17 -0.11 12.84
N THR A 106 -0.45 0.02 11.68
CA THR A 106 0.22 -0.09 10.38
C THR A 106 1.31 0.97 10.22
N ALA A 107 1.06 2.20 10.65
CA ALA A 107 2.08 3.27 10.65
C ALA A 107 3.30 2.91 11.51
N VAL A 108 3.08 2.33 12.70
CA VAL A 108 4.16 1.85 13.57
C VAL A 108 4.95 0.72 12.91
N VAL A 109 4.27 -0.26 12.30
CA VAL A 109 4.91 -1.39 11.60
C VAL A 109 5.76 -0.88 10.42
N MET A 110 5.19 -0.01 9.58
CA MET A 110 5.89 0.55 8.41
C MET A 110 7.12 1.36 8.81
N ALA A 111 6.96 2.31 9.73
CA ALA A 111 8.05 3.17 10.18
C ALA A 111 9.17 2.34 10.85
N SER A 112 8.81 1.41 11.74
CA SER A 112 9.79 0.54 12.41
C SER A 112 10.54 -0.36 11.43
N CYS A 113 9.85 -0.90 10.42
CA CYS A 113 10.47 -1.72 9.38
C CYS A 113 11.49 -0.90 8.57
N THR A 114 11.13 0.31 8.16
CA THR A 114 12.00 1.21 7.39
C THR A 114 13.23 1.64 8.21
N VAL A 115 13.05 1.96 9.49
CA VAL A 115 14.16 2.28 10.40
C VAL A 115 15.10 1.09 10.57
N LEU A 116 14.58 -0.13 10.71
CA LEU A 116 15.43 -1.33 10.76
C LEU A 116 16.20 -1.57 9.47
N ILE A 117 15.58 -1.38 8.31
CA ILE A 117 16.30 -1.43 7.02
C ILE A 117 17.45 -0.42 7.03
N SER A 118 17.19 0.80 7.47
CA SER A 118 18.20 1.86 7.54
C SER A 118 19.32 1.57 8.54
N ALA A 119 19.03 0.82 9.61
CA ALA A 119 20.03 0.43 10.60
C ALA A 119 20.96 -0.73 10.14
N TRP A 120 20.46 -1.59 9.24
CA TRP A 120 21.21 -2.74 8.74
C TRP A 120 21.92 -2.50 7.41
N TYR A 121 21.50 -1.49 6.65
CA TYR A 121 22.03 -1.16 5.33
C TYR A 121 22.49 0.28 5.28
N THR A 122 23.59 0.56 4.58
CA THR A 122 24.16 1.90 4.38
C THR A 122 24.45 2.14 2.90
N GLY A 123 24.55 3.40 2.49
CA GLY A 123 24.90 3.79 1.12
C GLY A 123 23.97 3.17 0.05
N GLU A 124 24.55 2.72 -1.04
CA GLU A 124 23.82 2.11 -2.17
C GLU A 124 23.02 0.86 -1.78
N ALA A 125 23.54 0.05 -0.84
CA ALA A 125 22.81 -1.12 -0.35
C ALA A 125 21.52 -0.75 0.37
N ARG A 126 21.47 0.39 1.07
CA ARG A 126 20.26 0.95 1.70
C ARG A 126 19.25 1.39 0.65
N LEU A 127 19.70 2.15 -0.36
CA LEU A 127 18.83 2.57 -1.47
C LEU A 127 18.24 1.36 -2.20
N GLY A 128 19.05 0.36 -2.50
CA GLY A 128 18.59 -0.88 -3.12
C GLY A 128 17.58 -1.65 -2.25
N MET A 129 17.73 -1.64 -0.93
CA MET A 129 16.82 -2.31 -0.02
C MET A 129 15.49 -1.55 0.14
N ILE A 130 15.51 -0.21 0.16
CA ILE A 130 14.30 0.63 0.15
C ILE A 130 13.53 0.45 -1.16
N ALA A 131 14.20 0.37 -2.30
CA ALA A 131 13.56 0.07 -3.57
C ALA A 131 12.87 -1.31 -3.55
N LYS A 132 13.53 -2.34 -3.02
CA LYS A 132 12.94 -3.68 -2.84
C LYS A 132 11.76 -3.65 -1.86
N GLN A 133 11.80 -2.81 -0.83
CA GLN A 133 10.67 -2.60 0.10
C GLN A 133 9.45 -2.06 -0.66
N GLY A 134 9.61 -1.04 -1.49
CA GLY A 134 8.54 -0.53 -2.34
C GLY A 134 7.96 -1.61 -3.27
N MET A 135 8.84 -2.38 -3.95
CA MET A 135 8.40 -3.50 -4.80
C MET A 135 7.64 -4.58 -4.02
N ALA A 136 8.07 -4.90 -2.79
CA ALA A 136 7.39 -5.88 -1.94
C ALA A 136 6.00 -5.41 -1.51
N ILE A 137 5.82 -4.11 -1.27
CA ILE A 137 4.52 -3.51 -0.98
C ILE A 137 3.59 -3.66 -2.18
N GLU A 138 4.04 -3.29 -3.37
CA GLU A 138 3.23 -3.38 -4.60
C GLU A 138 2.86 -4.84 -4.94
N LEU A 139 3.80 -5.76 -4.86
CA LEU A 139 3.54 -7.19 -5.05
C LEU A 139 2.59 -7.75 -3.99
N GLY A 140 2.72 -7.26 -2.74
CA GLY A 140 1.77 -7.54 -1.67
C GLY A 140 0.35 -7.12 -2.05
N GLY A 141 0.19 -5.94 -2.65
CA GLY A 141 -1.10 -5.46 -3.15
C GLY A 141 -1.75 -6.44 -4.14
N VAL A 142 -0.98 -6.94 -5.13
CA VAL A 142 -1.47 -7.96 -6.07
C VAL A 142 -1.96 -9.21 -5.35
N ILE A 143 -1.15 -9.73 -4.43
CA ILE A 143 -1.46 -10.97 -3.69
C ILE A 143 -2.70 -10.77 -2.80
N PHE A 144 -2.77 -9.67 -2.04
CA PHE A 144 -3.85 -9.45 -1.08
C PHE A 144 -5.18 -9.10 -1.76
N LEU A 145 -5.16 -8.41 -2.91
CA LEU A 145 -6.36 -8.19 -3.72
C LEU A 145 -6.91 -9.52 -4.27
N PHE A 146 -6.04 -10.37 -4.80
CA PHE A 146 -6.43 -11.67 -5.31
C PHE A 146 -6.97 -12.59 -4.21
N LEU A 147 -6.21 -12.75 -3.12
CA LEU A 147 -6.62 -13.59 -1.98
C LEU A 147 -7.85 -13.03 -1.27
N GLY A 148 -7.95 -11.70 -1.14
CA GLY A 148 -9.10 -11.03 -0.55
C GLY A 148 -10.39 -11.36 -1.29
N GLY A 149 -10.37 -11.25 -2.63
CA GLY A 149 -11.52 -11.62 -3.47
C GLY A 149 -11.85 -13.10 -3.41
N LEU A 150 -10.85 -13.97 -3.48
CA LEU A 150 -11.04 -15.41 -3.40
C LEU A 150 -11.64 -15.85 -2.05
N LEU A 151 -11.19 -15.30 -0.96
CA LEU A 151 -11.68 -15.63 0.37
C LEU A 151 -13.07 -15.02 0.62
N ALA A 152 -13.29 -13.77 0.22
CA ALA A 152 -14.58 -13.11 0.37
C ALA A 152 -15.70 -13.84 -0.39
N SER A 153 -15.40 -14.38 -1.59
CA SER A 153 -16.37 -15.14 -2.40
C SER A 153 -16.81 -16.46 -1.76
N GLN A 154 -16.00 -17.00 -0.85
CA GLN A 154 -16.38 -18.20 -0.10
C GLN A 154 -17.20 -17.85 1.16
N PHE A 155 -16.72 -16.89 1.90
CA PHE A 155 -17.40 -16.39 3.10
C PHE A 155 -16.87 -14.97 3.42
N TRP A 156 -17.78 -14.02 3.61
CA TRP A 156 -17.45 -12.59 3.81
C TRP A 156 -16.41 -12.30 4.89
N ALA A 157 -16.29 -13.16 5.90
CA ALA A 157 -15.39 -12.95 7.03
C ALA A 157 -14.02 -13.61 6.88
N LEU A 158 -13.82 -14.52 5.91
CA LEU A 158 -12.54 -15.21 5.71
C LEU A 158 -11.36 -14.28 5.47
N PRO A 159 -11.48 -13.14 4.77
CA PRO A 159 -10.37 -12.21 4.61
C PRO A 159 -9.74 -11.76 5.93
N PHE A 160 -10.52 -11.65 7.00
CA PHE A 160 -9.98 -11.25 8.31
C PHE A 160 -8.98 -12.26 8.89
N SER A 161 -9.06 -13.53 8.53
CA SER A 161 -8.11 -14.55 8.96
C SER A 161 -6.69 -14.32 8.41
N LEU A 162 -6.57 -13.70 7.23
CA LEU A 162 -5.25 -13.39 6.64
C LEU A 162 -4.43 -12.39 7.48
N TYR A 163 -5.06 -11.57 8.32
CA TYR A 163 -4.30 -10.70 9.21
C TYR A 163 -3.39 -11.47 10.18
N LEU A 164 -3.71 -12.74 10.47
CA LEU A 164 -2.87 -13.62 11.30
C LEU A 164 -1.53 -13.97 10.65
N ILE A 165 -1.36 -13.74 9.34
CA ILE A 165 -0.06 -13.89 8.66
C ILE A 165 1.01 -12.97 9.29
N ALA A 166 0.58 -11.86 9.92
CA ALA A 166 1.47 -11.00 10.67
C ALA A 166 2.19 -11.74 11.81
N TRP A 167 1.57 -12.76 12.40
CA TRP A 167 2.20 -13.58 13.43
C TRP A 167 3.23 -14.56 12.86
N VAL A 168 3.04 -15.02 11.63
CA VAL A 168 4.05 -15.79 10.90
C VAL A 168 5.26 -14.89 10.64
N PHE A 169 5.04 -13.67 10.17
CA PHE A 169 6.12 -12.71 9.95
C PHE A 169 6.77 -12.24 11.25
N LEU A 170 6.01 -12.18 12.35
CA LEU A 170 6.56 -11.96 13.69
C LEU A 170 7.51 -13.09 14.11
N ALA A 171 7.12 -14.34 13.91
CA ALA A 171 7.98 -15.49 14.18
C ALA A 171 9.24 -15.45 13.31
N MET A 172 9.11 -15.13 12.01
CA MET A 172 10.27 -14.95 11.13
C MET A 172 11.17 -13.79 11.58
N LEU A 173 10.61 -12.68 12.07
CA LEU A 173 11.37 -11.55 12.61
C LEU A 173 12.21 -11.99 13.79
N LEU A 174 11.64 -12.72 14.74
CA LEU A 174 12.34 -13.20 15.94
C LEU A 174 13.42 -14.21 15.62
N LEU A 175 13.24 -15.03 14.57
CA LEU A 175 14.21 -16.07 14.17
C LEU A 175 15.35 -15.54 13.30
N PHE A 176 15.07 -14.61 12.38
CA PHE A 176 16.01 -14.26 11.30
C PHE A 176 16.57 -12.84 11.41
N VAL A 177 15.97 -11.97 12.20
CA VAL A 177 16.42 -10.58 12.37
C VAL A 177 16.93 -10.38 13.79
N PRO A 178 18.26 -10.27 14.02
CA PRO A 178 18.80 -10.04 15.36
C PRO A 178 18.31 -8.71 15.92
N SER A 179 18.01 -8.69 17.22
CA SER A 179 17.70 -7.47 17.94
C SER A 179 18.95 -6.58 17.98
N LYS A 180 19.01 -5.59 17.11
CA LYS A 180 20.01 -4.54 17.20
C LYS A 180 19.36 -3.41 17.98
N ASN A 181 19.84 -3.14 19.20
CA ASN A 181 19.48 -1.93 19.93
C ASN A 181 20.10 -0.73 19.19
N SER A 182 19.48 -0.31 18.11
CA SER A 182 19.73 1.00 17.52
C SER A 182 18.97 2.01 18.32
N LEU A 183 19.53 2.40 19.48
CA LEU A 183 19.27 3.72 20.02
C LEU A 183 19.67 4.70 18.90
N ALA A 184 18.75 5.58 18.56
CA ALA A 184 18.91 6.64 17.58
C ALA A 184 20.33 7.21 17.56
N SER A 185 21.11 6.79 16.58
CA SER A 185 22.29 7.54 16.18
C SER A 185 22.14 7.86 14.71
N ASN A 186 22.02 9.15 14.48
CA ASN A 186 22.06 9.84 13.19
C ASN A 186 20.76 9.92 12.37
N SER A 187 19.80 10.65 12.91
CA SER A 187 18.80 11.38 12.12
C SER A 187 19.41 12.53 11.31
N ASP A 188 20.68 12.87 11.54
CA ASP A 188 21.29 14.05 10.93
C ASP A 188 21.92 13.82 9.54
N GLU A 189 22.13 12.57 9.12
CA GLU A 189 22.73 12.30 7.81
C GLU A 189 21.74 12.18 6.64
N VAL A 190 20.43 12.19 6.88
CA VAL A 190 19.43 12.08 5.81
C VAL A 190 19.16 13.42 5.12
N SER A 191 19.60 14.54 5.74
CA SER A 191 19.30 15.89 5.24
C SER A 191 20.41 16.51 4.39
N GLU A 192 21.59 15.92 4.31
CA GLU A 192 22.76 16.61 3.72
C GLU A 192 23.11 16.27 2.27
N HIS A 193 22.44 15.29 1.63
CA HIS A 193 22.81 14.92 0.25
C HIS A 193 21.78 15.26 -0.83
N LEU A 194 20.84 16.16 -0.56
CA LEU A 194 19.83 16.56 -1.56
C LEU A 194 19.96 18.06 -1.97
N HIS A 195 21.16 18.51 -2.25
CA HIS A 195 21.39 19.73 -3.00
C HIS A 195 21.99 19.38 -4.37
N HIS A 196 21.19 18.79 -5.25
CA HIS A 196 21.45 18.88 -6.68
C HIS A 196 20.47 19.87 -7.29
N LYS A 197 21.04 20.85 -7.98
CA LYS A 197 20.37 21.93 -8.68
C LYS A 197 19.20 21.40 -9.51
N ALA A 198 17.99 21.75 -9.12
CA ALA A 198 16.81 21.70 -9.98
C ALA A 198 17.05 22.67 -11.16
N ASN A 199 17.35 22.13 -12.31
CA ASN A 199 17.36 22.85 -13.57
C ASN A 199 16.07 22.51 -14.31
N ASN A 200 15.15 23.47 -14.40
CA ASN A 200 13.96 23.47 -15.26
C ASN A 200 12.89 22.38 -15.03
N GLY A 201 12.70 21.90 -13.80
CA GLY A 201 11.62 21.00 -13.42
C GLY A 201 10.36 21.73 -12.93
N LEU A 202 9.27 21.00 -12.79
CA LEU A 202 8.06 21.45 -12.13
C LEU A 202 8.36 21.92 -10.69
N SER A 203 7.69 22.99 -10.24
CA SER A 203 7.81 23.42 -8.83
C SER A 203 7.46 22.26 -7.90
N LEU A 204 8.19 22.11 -6.79
CA LEU A 204 7.93 21.05 -5.77
C LEU A 204 6.45 21.03 -5.32
N LYS A 205 5.83 22.21 -5.18
CA LYS A 205 4.40 22.34 -4.89
C LYS A 205 3.52 21.70 -5.98
N SER A 206 3.89 21.92 -7.27
CA SER A 206 3.18 21.30 -8.40
C SER A 206 3.32 19.77 -8.39
N VAL A 207 4.51 19.26 -8.06
CA VAL A 207 4.74 17.81 -7.96
C VAL A 207 3.87 17.20 -6.88
N TYR A 208 3.75 17.82 -5.69
CA TYR A 208 2.85 17.34 -4.63
C TYR A 208 1.38 17.37 -5.03
N VAL A 209 0.93 18.44 -5.70
CA VAL A 209 -0.46 18.53 -6.20
C VAL A 209 -0.74 17.43 -7.23
N ILE A 210 0.15 17.24 -8.20
CA ILE A 210 0.02 16.21 -9.23
C ILE A 210 0.05 14.81 -8.61
N SER A 211 0.92 14.57 -7.61
CA SER A 211 0.96 13.30 -6.88
C SER A 211 -0.35 13.01 -6.15
N THR A 212 -0.89 14.02 -5.48
CA THR A 212 -2.17 13.90 -4.78
C THR A 212 -3.30 13.58 -5.76
N LEU A 213 -3.35 14.26 -6.91
CA LEU A 213 -4.34 14.00 -7.96
C LEU A 213 -4.21 12.59 -8.52
N ALA A 214 -2.99 12.15 -8.87
CA ALA A 214 -2.75 10.81 -9.41
C ALA A 214 -3.17 9.71 -8.42
N MET A 215 -2.81 9.85 -7.14
CA MET A 215 -3.23 8.94 -6.08
C MET A 215 -4.75 8.94 -5.90
N THR A 216 -5.38 10.11 -5.87
CA THR A 216 -6.83 10.23 -5.73
C THR A 216 -7.54 9.51 -6.87
N ILE A 217 -7.12 9.73 -8.12
CA ILE A 217 -7.70 9.08 -9.30
C ILE A 217 -7.55 7.56 -9.17
N PHE A 218 -6.37 7.05 -8.89
CA PHE A 218 -6.13 5.61 -8.77
C PHE A 218 -6.96 4.97 -7.64
N PHE A 219 -6.94 5.54 -6.44
CA PHE A 219 -7.68 4.99 -5.30
C PHE A 219 -9.20 5.10 -5.47
N THR A 220 -9.70 6.12 -6.16
CA THR A 220 -11.13 6.23 -6.49
C THR A 220 -11.59 5.01 -7.28
N SER A 221 -10.84 4.56 -8.27
CA SER A 221 -11.20 3.34 -9.01
C SER A 221 -11.14 2.09 -8.15
N THR A 222 -10.13 1.95 -7.29
CA THR A 222 -9.98 0.80 -6.40
C THR A 222 -11.14 0.68 -5.40
N VAL A 223 -11.75 1.82 -5.05
CA VAL A 223 -12.90 1.89 -4.13
C VAL A 223 -14.23 1.69 -4.85
N LEU A 224 -14.42 2.35 -5.99
CA LEU A 224 -15.71 2.35 -6.69
C LEU A 224 -15.91 1.08 -7.54
N LEU A 225 -14.85 0.57 -8.14
CA LEU A 225 -14.96 -0.59 -9.03
C LEU A 225 -15.58 -1.83 -8.37
N PRO A 226 -15.22 -2.20 -7.12
CA PRO A 226 -15.88 -3.30 -6.41
C PRO A 226 -17.39 -3.08 -6.24
N ILE A 227 -17.83 -1.85 -5.99
CA ILE A 227 -19.23 -1.50 -5.79
C ILE A 227 -19.99 -1.66 -7.11
N THR A 228 -19.51 -1.01 -8.17
CA THR A 228 -20.16 -1.06 -9.50
C THR A 228 -20.16 -2.48 -10.09
N MET A 229 -19.09 -3.23 -9.94
CA MET A 229 -19.05 -4.61 -10.41
C MET A 229 -19.98 -5.53 -9.61
N ASN A 230 -20.15 -5.29 -8.30
CA ASN A 230 -21.07 -6.06 -7.49
C ASN A 230 -22.53 -5.76 -7.88
N GLU A 231 -22.87 -4.52 -8.20
CA GLU A 231 -24.20 -4.12 -8.74
C GLU A 231 -24.52 -4.85 -10.05
N GLU A 232 -23.51 -5.17 -10.85
CA GLU A 232 -23.63 -5.92 -12.12
C GLU A 232 -23.45 -7.45 -11.92
N ASN A 233 -23.60 -7.93 -10.68
CA ASN A 233 -23.55 -9.36 -10.30
C ASN A 233 -22.20 -10.05 -10.52
N PHE A 234 -21.10 -9.32 -10.58
CA PHE A 234 -19.77 -9.94 -10.49
C PHE A 234 -19.52 -10.42 -9.06
N ASN A 235 -18.93 -11.60 -8.90
CA ASN A 235 -18.56 -12.11 -7.59
C ASN A 235 -17.24 -11.49 -7.10
N GLU A 236 -16.99 -11.58 -5.79
CA GLU A 236 -15.82 -10.99 -5.14
C GLU A 236 -14.49 -11.53 -5.69
N SER A 237 -14.48 -12.80 -6.14
CA SER A 237 -13.29 -13.41 -6.76
C SER A 237 -12.96 -12.73 -8.09
N GLN A 238 -13.96 -12.45 -8.93
CA GLN A 238 -13.76 -11.75 -10.21
C GLN A 238 -13.30 -10.30 -9.97
N ILE A 239 -13.90 -9.64 -8.98
CA ILE A 239 -13.49 -8.28 -8.57
C ILE A 239 -12.03 -8.30 -8.10
N GLY A 240 -11.67 -9.24 -7.23
CA GLY A 240 -10.30 -9.38 -6.73
C GLY A 240 -9.28 -9.68 -7.83
N GLN A 241 -9.64 -10.52 -8.80
CA GLN A 241 -8.80 -10.81 -9.95
C GLN A 241 -8.57 -9.56 -10.82
N LEU A 242 -9.61 -8.76 -11.07
CA LEU A 242 -9.48 -7.54 -11.86
C LEU A 242 -8.60 -6.50 -11.14
N LEU A 243 -8.82 -6.28 -9.83
CA LEU A 243 -8.01 -5.37 -9.05
C LEU A 243 -6.56 -5.82 -8.92
N ALA A 244 -6.31 -7.12 -8.74
CA ALA A 244 -4.97 -7.70 -8.75
C ALA A 244 -4.30 -7.53 -10.12
N PHE A 245 -5.06 -7.69 -11.22
CA PHE A 245 -4.56 -7.45 -12.56
C PHE A 245 -4.18 -5.99 -12.80
N ILE A 246 -4.97 -5.02 -12.32
CA ILE A 246 -4.62 -3.59 -12.34
C ILE A 246 -3.27 -3.36 -11.65
N SER A 247 -3.11 -3.88 -10.44
CA SER A 247 -1.87 -3.74 -9.67
C SER A 247 -0.69 -4.42 -10.36
N LEU A 248 -0.89 -5.58 -10.98
CA LEU A 248 0.15 -6.28 -11.74
C LEU A 248 0.61 -5.45 -12.95
N VAL A 249 -0.33 -4.89 -13.71
CA VAL A 249 -0.01 -3.99 -14.84
C VAL A 249 0.77 -2.77 -14.34
N ALA A 250 0.39 -2.20 -13.19
CA ALA A 250 1.09 -1.07 -12.58
C ALA A 250 2.55 -1.42 -12.24
N VAL A 251 2.79 -2.58 -11.61
CA VAL A 251 4.15 -3.06 -11.28
C VAL A 251 5.00 -3.24 -12.53
N VAL A 252 4.45 -3.90 -13.55
CA VAL A 252 5.15 -4.12 -14.84
C VAL A 252 5.47 -2.77 -15.50
N THR A 253 4.51 -1.88 -15.56
CA THR A 253 4.66 -0.55 -16.19
C THR A 253 5.69 0.32 -15.44
N ALA A 254 5.68 0.29 -14.12
CA ALA A 254 6.66 0.98 -13.28
C ALA A 254 8.10 0.51 -13.59
N GLY A 255 8.30 -0.76 -13.89
CA GLY A 255 9.59 -1.31 -14.30
C GLY A 255 10.12 -0.73 -15.63
N PHE A 256 9.24 -0.31 -16.52
CA PHE A 256 9.61 0.33 -17.79
C PHE A 256 9.73 1.86 -17.69
N MET A 257 9.19 2.49 -16.64
CA MET A 257 9.13 3.93 -16.46
C MET A 257 10.49 4.61 -16.68
N PRO A 258 11.62 4.17 -16.08
CA PRO A 258 12.90 4.89 -16.25
C PRO A 258 13.38 4.94 -17.69
N LYS A 259 13.16 3.86 -18.47
CA LYS A 259 13.55 3.79 -19.88
C LYS A 259 12.72 4.73 -20.75
N ILE A 260 11.41 4.81 -20.47
CA ILE A 260 10.47 5.63 -21.23
C ILE A 260 10.65 7.09 -20.89
N THR A 261 10.85 7.44 -19.61
CA THR A 261 11.13 8.80 -19.15
C THR A 261 12.41 9.34 -19.76
N LYS A 262 13.48 8.53 -19.82
CA LYS A 262 14.73 8.93 -20.47
C LYS A 262 14.55 9.25 -21.96
N LYS A 263 13.59 8.58 -22.63
CA LYS A 263 13.37 8.79 -24.09
C LYS A 263 12.39 9.93 -24.39
N LEU A 264 11.32 10.09 -23.61
CA LEU A 264 10.23 11.02 -23.88
C LEU A 264 10.28 12.29 -23.03
N GLY A 265 10.98 12.26 -21.90
CA GLY A 265 10.96 13.30 -20.88
C GLY A 265 9.78 13.18 -19.91
N GLU A 266 9.99 13.68 -18.69
CA GLU A 266 9.04 13.59 -17.56
C GLU A 266 7.65 14.18 -17.87
N PRO A 267 7.53 15.40 -18.46
CA PRO A 267 6.20 15.99 -18.68
C PRO A 267 5.34 15.19 -19.64
N LYS A 268 5.94 14.60 -20.67
CA LYS A 268 5.20 13.79 -21.66
C LYS A 268 4.74 12.46 -21.05
N VAL A 269 5.57 11.85 -20.19
CA VAL A 269 5.21 10.61 -19.50
C VAL A 269 4.07 10.85 -18.52
N LEU A 270 4.09 11.96 -17.76
CA LEU A 270 2.99 12.36 -16.90
C LEU A 270 1.71 12.64 -17.70
N ALA A 271 1.80 13.39 -18.79
CA ALA A 271 0.63 13.65 -19.65
C ALA A 271 0.02 12.33 -20.19
N PHE A 272 0.87 11.40 -20.62
CA PHE A 272 0.42 10.08 -21.06
C PHE A 272 -0.23 9.28 -19.94
N ALA A 273 0.31 9.33 -18.72
CA ALA A 273 -0.28 8.67 -17.57
C ALA A 273 -1.68 9.21 -17.23
N PHE A 274 -1.87 10.54 -17.25
CA PHE A 274 -3.17 11.16 -17.02
C PHE A 274 -4.17 10.90 -18.15
N LEU A 275 -3.70 10.83 -19.41
CA LEU A 275 -4.53 10.40 -20.53
C LEU A 275 -5.00 8.95 -20.34
N ALA A 276 -4.12 8.06 -19.92
CA ALA A 276 -4.47 6.67 -19.62
C ALA A 276 -5.50 6.58 -18.48
N PHE A 277 -5.35 7.36 -17.42
CA PHE A 277 -6.37 7.48 -16.37
C PHE A 277 -7.73 7.92 -16.91
N SER A 278 -7.77 8.98 -17.72
CA SER A 278 -9.02 9.50 -18.31
C SER A 278 -9.72 8.47 -19.18
N LEU A 279 -8.97 7.79 -20.04
CA LEU A 279 -9.51 6.74 -20.91
C LEU A 279 -9.98 5.52 -20.11
N SER A 280 -9.32 5.18 -19.02
CA SER A 280 -9.74 4.05 -18.15
C SER A 280 -11.12 4.31 -17.55
N TYR A 281 -11.38 5.53 -17.07
CA TYR A 281 -12.69 5.88 -16.53
C TYR A 281 -13.79 5.84 -17.58
N ILE A 282 -13.49 6.23 -18.83
CA ILE A 282 -14.45 6.08 -19.94
C ILE A 282 -14.75 4.58 -20.16
N CYS A 283 -13.75 3.71 -20.10
CA CYS A 283 -13.97 2.26 -20.22
C CYS A 283 -14.85 1.73 -19.07
N PHE A 284 -14.71 2.24 -17.86
CA PHE A 284 -15.47 1.80 -16.70
C PHE A 284 -16.93 2.30 -16.67
N THR A 285 -17.32 3.24 -17.53
CA THR A 285 -18.71 3.66 -17.62
C THR A 285 -19.64 2.57 -18.18
N GLN A 286 -19.09 1.62 -18.91
CA GLN A 286 -19.82 0.46 -19.43
C GLN A 286 -19.22 -0.81 -18.85
N VAL A 287 -19.96 -1.49 -17.98
CA VAL A 287 -19.49 -2.68 -17.24
C VAL A 287 -19.54 -3.93 -18.14
N SER A 288 -18.82 -3.90 -19.27
CA SER A 288 -18.58 -5.08 -20.10
C SER A 288 -17.21 -5.67 -19.81
N THR A 289 -17.09 -6.99 -19.83
CA THR A 289 -15.80 -7.68 -19.50
C THR A 289 -14.62 -7.15 -20.32
N LEU A 290 -14.82 -6.87 -21.62
CA LEU A 290 -13.77 -6.35 -22.48
C LEU A 290 -13.32 -4.95 -22.05
N LEU A 291 -14.28 -4.06 -21.76
CA LEU A 291 -14.00 -2.67 -21.35
C LEU A 291 -13.43 -2.61 -19.94
N LEU A 292 -13.83 -3.51 -19.04
CA LEU A 292 -13.21 -3.67 -17.72
C LEU A 292 -11.74 -4.05 -17.83
N ILE A 293 -11.39 -5.00 -18.69
CA ILE A 293 -9.98 -5.40 -18.91
C ILE A 293 -9.18 -4.25 -19.54
N LEU A 294 -9.73 -3.58 -20.56
CA LEU A 294 -9.08 -2.42 -21.16
C LEU A 294 -8.87 -1.28 -20.15
N GLY A 295 -9.90 -0.96 -19.37
CA GLY A 295 -9.83 0.02 -18.31
C GLY A 295 -8.79 -0.36 -17.26
N ALA A 296 -8.71 -1.64 -16.88
CA ALA A 296 -7.71 -2.16 -15.95
C ALA A 296 -6.28 -2.00 -16.47
N ILE A 297 -6.04 -2.26 -17.73
CA ILE A 297 -4.74 -2.03 -18.38
C ILE A 297 -4.39 -0.53 -18.35
N LEU A 298 -5.33 0.32 -18.76
CA LEU A 298 -5.09 1.75 -18.84
C LEU A 298 -4.84 2.40 -17.47
N ILE A 299 -5.61 2.02 -16.43
CA ILE A 299 -5.40 2.58 -15.09
C ILE A 299 -4.10 2.07 -14.45
N GLY A 300 -3.74 0.81 -14.70
CA GLY A 300 -2.46 0.25 -14.28
C GLY A 300 -1.27 0.95 -14.94
N ILE A 301 -1.36 1.26 -16.24
CA ILE A 301 -0.37 2.05 -16.98
C ILE A 301 -0.27 3.46 -16.38
N GLY A 302 -1.40 4.12 -16.13
CA GLY A 302 -1.45 5.45 -15.53
C GLY A 302 -0.74 5.50 -14.19
N PHE A 303 -1.02 4.56 -13.30
CA PHE A 303 -0.39 4.47 -11.98
C PHE A 303 1.11 4.13 -12.08
N GLY A 304 1.47 3.14 -12.86
CA GLY A 304 2.85 2.67 -12.98
C GLY A 304 3.79 3.71 -13.60
N PHE A 305 3.29 4.63 -14.43
CA PHE A 305 4.10 5.74 -14.95
C PHE A 305 4.07 6.97 -14.05
N SER A 306 2.95 7.27 -13.38
CA SER A 306 2.84 8.51 -12.60
C SER A 306 3.54 8.43 -11.26
N ILE A 307 3.22 7.44 -10.41
CA ILE A 307 3.64 7.45 -9.01
C ILE A 307 5.15 7.27 -8.83
N PRO A 308 5.83 6.30 -9.48
CA PRO A 308 7.27 6.19 -9.34
C PRO A 308 8.02 7.41 -9.88
N LEU A 309 7.52 8.02 -10.98
CA LEU A 309 8.10 9.21 -11.55
C LEU A 309 7.94 10.42 -10.62
N LEU A 310 6.75 10.63 -10.06
CA LEU A 310 6.50 11.72 -9.12
C LEU A 310 7.30 11.56 -7.83
N ASN A 311 7.46 10.33 -7.33
CA ASN A 311 8.34 10.05 -6.20
C ASN A 311 9.81 10.38 -6.52
N HIS A 312 10.27 10.10 -7.73
CA HIS A 312 11.61 10.48 -8.18
C HIS A 312 11.78 12.01 -8.18
N MET A 313 10.81 12.73 -8.74
CA MET A 313 10.82 14.20 -8.82
C MET A 313 10.71 14.89 -7.43
N THR A 314 10.25 14.22 -6.40
CA THR A 314 10.23 14.78 -5.02
C THR A 314 11.57 14.67 -4.30
N VAL A 315 12.47 13.82 -4.79
CA VAL A 315 13.78 13.53 -4.19
C VAL A 315 14.90 14.33 -4.89
N GLU A 316 14.67 14.78 -6.12
CA GLU A 316 15.56 15.70 -6.85
C GLU A 316 15.32 17.17 -6.49
#